data_781800d62f626f087f3e2529aeb701e9
#
_entry.id   781800d62f626f087f3e2529aeb701e9
#
_cell.length_a   1.000
_cell.length_b   1.000
_cell.length_c   1.000
_cell.angle_alpha   90.00
_cell.angle_beta   90.00
_cell.angle_gamma   90.00
#
_symmetry.space_group_name_H-M   'P 1'
#
loop_
_entity.id
_entity.type
_entity.pdbx_description
1 polymer ?
#
loop_
_entity_poly.entity_id
_entity_poly.type
_entity_poly.pdbx_seq_one_letter_code
_entity_poly.pdbx_strand_id
1 'polypeptide(L)'
;VGSHATVRIAVIPSELEGATSTFQRISELTGETIPKGFEHAMVGEVVSLSDYNAARALLGMEPVSLADGQYLLLCNMDQVEPFVNGGLEKGFSVTVGDVTLTPARATVIDDASAVLQDNGLGANPGTFVVADDLAASLPTYQQVIDVMYAGPTEEGDAALKGLEERLSDSLGERSALTTVDTVTSVLADGTTTTGLISYMAIYIGFVLVIACVAILAIQQLSNASDSAGSYRTLSELGCSERLIFGSLRAQVAIAFALPLAVGLAHSLCAISVLNELVSAFGYSDALDGMTLGLVLFALVYGGYLALTYRMAHGIVRSAVRTTRRAL
;
A
#
# COMPACT_ATOMS: atom_id res chain seq x y z
N VAL A 1 -30.41 -8.79 -13.08
CA VAL A 1 -29.35 -7.98 -13.71
C VAL A 1 -30.00 -6.63 -14.01
N GLY A 2 -29.41 -5.55 -13.50
CA GLY A 2 -29.84 -4.19 -13.79
C GLY A 2 -29.32 -3.75 -15.14
N SER A 3 -28.24 -3.00 -15.14
CA SER A 3 -27.49 -2.63 -16.34
C SER A 3 -26.19 -3.41 -16.43
N HIS A 4 -25.63 -3.52 -17.60
CA HIS A 4 -24.33 -4.14 -17.82
C HIS A 4 -23.58 -3.41 -18.94
N ALA A 5 -22.26 -3.51 -18.90
CA ALA A 5 -21.39 -3.16 -20.01
C ALA A 5 -20.49 -4.35 -20.33
N THR A 6 -20.15 -4.47 -21.59
CA THR A 6 -19.16 -5.43 -22.06
C THR A 6 -17.98 -4.64 -22.60
N VAL A 7 -16.81 -4.88 -22.03
CA VAL A 7 -15.57 -4.23 -22.44
C VAL A 7 -14.66 -5.28 -23.05
N ARG A 8 -14.29 -5.08 -24.31
CA ARG A 8 -13.33 -5.92 -24.99
C ARG A 8 -11.96 -5.28 -24.93
N ILE A 9 -11.02 -5.98 -24.28
CA ILE A 9 -9.63 -5.57 -24.18
C ILE A 9 -8.85 -6.27 -25.29
N ALA A 10 -8.33 -5.48 -26.22
CA ALA A 10 -7.43 -5.91 -27.26
C ALA A 10 -5.97 -5.57 -26.89
N VAL A 11 -5.02 -6.08 -27.62
CA VAL A 11 -3.59 -5.81 -27.37
C VAL A 11 -2.91 -5.42 -28.67
N ILE A 12 -1.99 -4.47 -28.58
CA ILE A 12 -1.12 -4.10 -29.68
C ILE A 12 -0.05 -5.20 -29.83
N PRO A 13 -0.01 -5.96 -30.94
CA PRO A 13 0.90 -7.10 -31.07
C PRO A 13 2.38 -6.74 -30.91
N SER A 14 2.79 -5.58 -31.39
CA SER A 14 4.19 -5.11 -31.28
C SER A 14 4.66 -4.90 -29.83
N GLU A 15 3.76 -4.65 -28.90
CA GLU A 15 4.10 -4.54 -27.47
C GLU A 15 4.32 -5.92 -26.82
N LEU A 16 3.73 -6.99 -27.38
CA LEU A 16 3.89 -8.37 -26.91
C LEU A 16 5.17 -9.04 -27.43
N GLU A 17 5.66 -8.66 -28.61
CA GLU A 17 6.73 -9.35 -29.31
C GLU A 17 8.15 -8.91 -28.88
N GLY A 18 8.30 -8.13 -27.78
CA GLY A 18 9.60 -7.73 -27.24
C GLY A 18 10.31 -6.61 -28.00
N ALA A 19 9.58 -5.89 -28.86
CA ALA A 19 10.02 -4.61 -29.39
C ALA A 19 10.11 -3.57 -28.25
N THR A 20 10.66 -2.43 -28.52
CA THR A 20 10.80 -1.33 -27.54
C THR A 20 9.45 -0.99 -26.90
N SER A 21 9.34 -1.16 -25.60
CA SER A 21 8.07 -0.95 -24.88
C SER A 21 7.59 0.51 -24.98
N THR A 22 6.30 0.74 -24.73
CA THR A 22 5.73 2.09 -24.68
C THR A 22 6.52 3.00 -23.73
N PHE A 23 6.93 2.52 -22.57
CA PHE A 23 7.72 3.31 -21.61
C PHE A 23 9.13 3.62 -22.11
N GLN A 24 9.78 2.70 -22.80
CA GLN A 24 11.08 2.96 -23.42
C GLN A 24 10.96 4.06 -24.48
N ARG A 25 9.94 4.01 -25.33
CA ARG A 25 9.69 5.05 -26.34
C ARG A 25 9.38 6.42 -25.72
N ILE A 26 8.62 6.47 -24.62
CA ILE A 26 8.40 7.69 -23.87
C ILE A 26 9.71 8.21 -23.28
N SER A 27 10.53 7.34 -22.69
CA SER A 27 11.84 7.70 -22.16
C SER A 27 12.78 8.27 -23.23
N GLU A 28 12.81 7.66 -24.43
CA GLU A 28 13.58 8.16 -25.58
C GLU A 28 13.07 9.54 -26.04
N LEU A 29 11.77 9.76 -26.05
CA LEU A 29 11.14 11.03 -26.46
C LEU A 29 11.37 12.13 -25.44
N THR A 30 11.25 11.83 -24.16
CA THR A 30 11.31 12.80 -23.06
C THR A 30 12.72 13.03 -22.54
N GLY A 31 13.58 12.02 -22.61
CA GLY A 31 14.88 11.97 -21.93
C GLY A 31 14.76 11.66 -20.44
N GLU A 32 13.57 11.31 -19.96
CA GLU A 32 13.32 10.96 -18.57
C GLU A 32 13.60 9.49 -18.29
N THR A 33 13.98 9.18 -17.06
CA THR A 33 14.22 7.79 -16.64
C THR A 33 12.87 7.11 -16.35
N ILE A 34 12.70 5.88 -16.83
CA ILE A 34 11.53 5.05 -16.53
C ILE A 34 11.41 4.89 -15.01
N PRO A 35 10.21 5.06 -14.42
CA PRO A 35 9.99 4.84 -13.01
C PRO A 35 10.45 3.45 -12.58
N LYS A 36 11.11 3.38 -11.43
CA LYS A 36 11.70 2.15 -10.92
C LYS A 36 10.62 1.08 -10.68
N GLY A 37 10.87 -0.11 -11.18
CA GLY A 37 9.91 -1.23 -11.14
C GLY A 37 9.04 -1.36 -12.39
N PHE A 38 9.09 -0.36 -13.31
CA PHE A 38 8.30 -0.35 -14.55
C PHE A 38 9.14 -0.53 -15.82
N GLU A 39 10.41 -0.88 -15.68
CA GLU A 39 11.33 -1.07 -16.80
C GLU A 39 10.87 -2.13 -17.81
N HIS A 40 10.04 -3.06 -17.33
CA HIS A 40 9.49 -4.18 -18.12
C HIS A 40 7.96 -4.15 -18.16
N ALA A 41 7.32 -3.05 -17.74
CA ALA A 41 5.87 -2.94 -17.81
C ALA A 41 5.41 -2.93 -19.26
N MET A 42 4.48 -3.80 -19.58
CA MET A 42 3.82 -3.82 -20.89
C MET A 42 2.59 -2.92 -20.84
N VAL A 43 2.60 -1.89 -21.67
CA VAL A 43 1.50 -0.95 -21.85
C VAL A 43 1.06 -1.07 -23.31
N GLY A 44 0.21 -2.01 -23.57
CA GLY A 44 -0.24 -2.32 -24.94
C GLY A 44 -1.73 -2.69 -25.02
N GLU A 45 -2.44 -2.56 -23.91
CA GLU A 45 -3.87 -2.83 -23.87
C GLU A 45 -4.66 -1.71 -24.54
N VAL A 46 -5.68 -2.10 -25.30
CA VAL A 46 -6.52 -1.22 -26.10
C VAL A 46 -7.98 -1.52 -25.85
N VAL A 47 -8.77 -0.49 -25.63
CA VAL A 47 -10.23 -0.55 -25.50
C VAL A 47 -10.86 0.34 -26.55
N SER A 48 -12.04 -0.05 -27.04
CA SER A 48 -12.82 0.80 -27.94
C SER A 48 -13.45 1.98 -27.17
N LEU A 49 -13.62 3.11 -27.85
CA LEU A 49 -14.29 4.28 -27.28
C LEU A 49 -15.72 3.97 -26.82
N SER A 50 -16.44 3.16 -27.60
CA SER A 50 -17.82 2.77 -27.26
C SER A 50 -17.88 1.89 -26.01
N ASP A 51 -17.00 0.88 -25.88
CA ASP A 51 -16.94 0.01 -24.72
C ASP A 51 -16.55 0.80 -23.46
N TYR A 52 -15.55 1.68 -23.56
CA TYR A 52 -15.15 2.54 -22.48
C TYR A 52 -16.28 3.47 -22.01
N ASN A 53 -16.99 4.12 -22.95
CA ASN A 53 -18.13 4.95 -22.60
C ASN A 53 -19.30 4.15 -22.03
N ALA A 54 -19.50 2.90 -22.44
CA ALA A 54 -20.50 2.02 -21.85
C ALA A 54 -20.16 1.70 -20.38
N ALA A 55 -18.88 1.42 -20.06
CA ALA A 55 -18.43 1.22 -18.70
C ALA A 55 -18.58 2.49 -17.86
N ARG A 56 -18.18 3.66 -18.39
CA ARG A 56 -18.39 4.96 -17.72
C ARG A 56 -19.85 5.22 -17.40
N ALA A 57 -20.74 4.91 -18.32
CA ALA A 57 -22.20 5.09 -18.13
C ALA A 57 -22.74 4.24 -16.98
N LEU A 58 -22.19 3.03 -16.73
CA LEU A 58 -22.54 2.21 -15.55
C LEU A 58 -22.20 2.92 -14.24
N LEU A 59 -21.10 3.66 -14.23
CA LEU A 59 -20.63 4.41 -13.05
C LEU A 59 -21.24 5.82 -12.94
N GLY A 60 -22.15 6.17 -13.87
CA GLY A 60 -22.77 7.51 -13.92
C GLY A 60 -21.82 8.62 -14.35
N MET A 61 -20.73 8.28 -15.02
CA MET A 61 -19.72 9.24 -15.50
C MET A 61 -20.09 9.75 -16.91
N GLU A 62 -19.73 10.99 -17.19
CA GLU A 62 -19.97 11.60 -18.51
C GLU A 62 -19.12 10.90 -19.59
N PRO A 63 -19.67 10.71 -20.80
CA PRO A 63 -18.94 10.10 -21.89
C PRO A 63 -17.79 10.99 -22.37
N VAL A 64 -16.73 10.36 -22.84
CA VAL A 64 -15.60 11.04 -23.49
C VAL A 64 -15.74 10.95 -25.00
N SER A 65 -15.10 11.88 -25.71
CA SER A 65 -15.05 11.91 -27.17
C SER A 65 -13.63 11.85 -27.68
N LEU A 66 -13.45 11.32 -28.87
CA LEU A 66 -12.17 11.18 -29.55
C LEU A 66 -12.29 11.69 -30.97
N ALA A 67 -11.33 12.46 -31.46
CA ALA A 67 -11.26 12.81 -32.86
C ALA A 67 -10.52 11.74 -33.68
N ASP A 68 -10.69 11.74 -34.97
CA ASP A 68 -10.01 10.81 -35.87
C ASP A 68 -8.47 10.86 -35.67
N GLY A 69 -7.83 9.73 -35.62
CA GLY A 69 -6.39 9.64 -35.48
C GLY A 69 -5.84 10.02 -34.08
N GLN A 70 -6.71 10.07 -33.07
CA GLN A 70 -6.31 10.34 -31.70
C GLN A 70 -6.54 9.12 -30.80
N TYR A 71 -5.89 9.15 -29.63
CA TYR A 71 -6.12 8.23 -28.53
C TYR A 71 -6.23 8.97 -27.19
N LEU A 72 -6.87 8.33 -26.20
CA LEU A 72 -6.78 8.69 -24.79
C LEU A 72 -5.97 7.60 -24.09
N LEU A 73 -5.26 7.97 -23.04
CA LEU A 73 -4.51 7.04 -22.19
C LEU A 73 -5.07 7.06 -20.78
N LEU A 74 -5.43 5.88 -20.29
CA LEU A 74 -5.89 5.68 -18.93
C LEU A 74 -4.70 5.23 -18.09
N CYS A 75 -4.51 5.81 -16.89
CA CYS A 75 -3.50 5.41 -15.93
C CYS A 75 -3.94 5.88 -14.55
N ASN A 76 -3.90 5.00 -13.53
CA ASN A 76 -4.25 5.34 -12.16
C ASN A 76 -3.08 5.14 -11.18
N MET A 77 -1.86 5.19 -11.68
CA MET A 77 -0.67 4.97 -10.86
C MET A 77 0.10 6.28 -10.69
N ASP A 78 -0.01 6.89 -9.51
CA ASP A 78 0.64 8.17 -9.17
C ASP A 78 2.14 8.21 -9.49
N GLN A 79 2.83 7.08 -9.37
CA GLN A 79 4.26 6.98 -9.66
C GLN A 79 4.57 7.03 -11.17
N VAL A 80 3.64 6.57 -12.00
CA VAL A 80 3.80 6.45 -13.45
C VAL A 80 3.21 7.67 -14.17
N GLU A 81 2.17 8.25 -13.62
CA GLU A 81 1.43 9.35 -14.21
C GLU A 81 2.31 10.53 -14.66
N PRO A 82 3.24 11.09 -13.84
CA PRO A 82 4.06 12.22 -14.26
C PRO A 82 4.95 11.89 -15.47
N PHE A 83 5.53 10.69 -15.49
CA PHE A 83 6.36 10.21 -16.57
C PHE A 83 5.57 10.07 -17.88
N VAL A 84 4.38 9.49 -17.81
CA VAL A 84 3.51 9.29 -18.97
C VAL A 84 2.98 10.64 -19.47
N ASN A 85 2.57 11.53 -18.56
CA ASN A 85 2.13 12.89 -18.91
C ASN A 85 3.24 13.67 -19.64
N GLY A 86 4.50 13.53 -19.23
CA GLY A 86 5.64 14.11 -19.96
C GLY A 86 5.74 13.63 -21.41
N GLY A 87 5.40 12.36 -21.67
CA GLY A 87 5.29 11.82 -23.03
C GLY A 87 4.13 12.41 -23.81
N LEU A 88 2.94 12.49 -23.19
CA LEU A 88 1.73 13.05 -23.82
C LEU A 88 1.89 14.53 -24.17
N GLU A 89 2.50 15.32 -23.30
CA GLU A 89 2.81 16.75 -23.54
C GLU A 89 3.72 16.95 -24.76
N LYS A 90 4.66 16.00 -24.99
CA LYS A 90 5.54 16.01 -26.17
C LYS A 90 4.94 15.37 -27.40
N GLY A 91 3.65 15.00 -27.36
CA GLY A 91 2.91 14.42 -28.49
C GLY A 91 3.32 12.99 -28.79
N PHE A 92 3.57 12.17 -27.75
CA PHE A 92 3.91 10.76 -27.91
C PHE A 92 2.92 10.07 -28.84
N SER A 93 3.38 9.57 -29.97
CA SER A 93 2.56 8.87 -30.96
C SER A 93 2.68 7.36 -30.81
N VAL A 94 1.57 6.68 -31.01
CA VAL A 94 1.47 5.23 -30.99
C VAL A 94 1.01 4.72 -32.34
N THR A 95 1.66 3.67 -32.84
CA THR A 95 1.23 3.03 -34.09
C THR A 95 0.49 1.74 -33.76
N VAL A 96 -0.73 1.65 -34.24
CA VAL A 96 -1.63 0.50 -34.06
C VAL A 96 -1.98 -0.03 -35.45
N GLY A 97 -1.46 -1.19 -35.81
CA GLY A 97 -1.51 -1.67 -37.18
C GLY A 97 -0.77 -0.71 -38.13
N ASP A 98 -1.47 -0.20 -39.15
CA ASP A 98 -0.93 0.77 -40.12
C ASP A 98 -1.29 2.24 -39.77
N VAL A 99 -1.95 2.47 -38.60
CA VAL A 99 -2.45 3.78 -38.23
C VAL A 99 -1.59 4.36 -37.09
N THR A 100 -1.05 5.56 -37.28
CA THR A 100 -0.36 6.32 -36.25
C THR A 100 -1.35 7.26 -35.56
N LEU A 101 -1.45 7.14 -34.25
CA LEU A 101 -2.33 7.93 -33.39
C LEU A 101 -1.53 8.96 -32.59
N THR A 102 -2.15 10.10 -32.32
CA THR A 102 -1.63 11.15 -31.46
C THR A 102 -2.47 11.30 -30.19
N PRO A 103 -1.91 11.79 -29.08
CA PRO A 103 -2.69 11.95 -27.85
C PRO A 103 -3.77 13.04 -28.02
N ALA A 104 -4.98 12.74 -27.56
CA ALA A 104 -6.07 13.73 -27.54
C ALA A 104 -5.93 14.72 -26.37
N ARG A 105 -5.15 14.37 -25.35
CA ARG A 105 -4.88 15.18 -24.16
C ARG A 105 -3.40 15.11 -23.76
N ALA A 106 -2.92 16.15 -23.11
CA ALA A 106 -1.58 16.20 -22.57
C ALA A 106 -1.42 15.44 -21.22
N THR A 107 -2.52 14.96 -20.66
CA THR A 107 -2.55 14.20 -19.39
C THR A 107 -3.36 12.94 -19.53
N VAL A 108 -3.01 11.94 -18.74
CA VAL A 108 -3.79 10.69 -18.62
C VAL A 108 -5.17 10.97 -18.01
N ILE A 109 -6.07 9.99 -18.15
CA ILE A 109 -7.32 9.95 -17.41
C ILE A 109 -7.13 8.98 -16.25
N ASP A 110 -7.25 9.49 -15.02
CA ASP A 110 -7.30 8.68 -13.81
C ASP A 110 -8.70 8.05 -13.68
N ASP A 111 -8.95 7.02 -14.45
CA ASP A 111 -10.24 6.34 -14.55
C ASP A 111 -10.04 4.86 -14.95
N ALA A 112 -9.17 4.18 -14.20
CA ALA A 112 -8.93 2.76 -14.46
C ALA A 112 -10.04 1.85 -13.92
N SER A 113 -10.90 2.37 -13.05
CA SER A 113 -12.03 1.61 -12.48
C SER A 113 -13.06 1.18 -13.54
N ALA A 114 -13.10 1.84 -14.70
CA ALA A 114 -13.96 1.47 -15.83
C ALA A 114 -13.35 0.38 -16.73
N VAL A 115 -12.07 0.08 -16.55
CA VAL A 115 -11.33 -0.97 -17.26
C VAL A 115 -10.71 -1.87 -16.21
N LEU A 116 -11.51 -2.76 -15.65
CA LEU A 116 -11.09 -3.69 -14.62
C LEU A 116 -10.06 -4.67 -15.20
N GLN A 117 -8.80 -4.41 -14.97
CA GLN A 117 -7.76 -5.40 -15.16
C GLN A 117 -7.80 -6.37 -13.99
N ASP A 118 -7.85 -7.65 -14.31
CA ASP A 118 -7.80 -8.75 -13.33
C ASP A 118 -6.37 -8.95 -12.81
N ASN A 119 -5.77 -7.90 -12.25
CA ASN A 119 -4.47 -8.00 -11.59
C ASN A 119 -4.58 -8.01 -10.06
N GLY A 120 -5.80 -8.08 -9.53
CA GLY A 120 -6.09 -8.12 -8.09
C GLY A 120 -5.72 -6.84 -7.32
N LEU A 121 -5.07 -5.88 -7.97
CA LEU A 121 -4.56 -4.66 -7.36
C LEU A 121 -5.27 -3.40 -7.88
N GLY A 122 -6.09 -3.51 -8.93
CA GLY A 122 -6.75 -2.37 -9.57
C GLY A 122 -5.77 -1.35 -10.16
N ALA A 123 -4.51 -1.73 -10.35
CA ALA A 123 -3.46 -0.85 -10.84
C ALA A 123 -3.38 -0.92 -12.36
N ASN A 124 -3.51 0.21 -13.03
CA ASN A 124 -3.39 0.34 -14.48
C ASN A 124 -2.21 1.27 -14.83
N PRO A 125 -1.10 0.74 -15.35
CA PRO A 125 0.04 1.54 -15.79
C PRO A 125 -0.22 2.26 -17.11
N GLY A 126 -1.22 1.80 -17.90
CA GLY A 126 -1.61 2.44 -19.15
C GLY A 126 -2.48 1.57 -20.04
N THR A 127 -3.68 2.03 -20.37
CA THR A 127 -4.58 1.42 -21.35
C THR A 127 -5.01 2.48 -22.37
N PHE A 128 -4.88 2.17 -23.66
CA PHE A 128 -5.23 3.06 -24.74
C PHE A 128 -6.73 2.97 -25.06
N VAL A 129 -7.39 4.11 -25.13
CA VAL A 129 -8.74 4.20 -25.69
C VAL A 129 -8.64 4.72 -27.12
N VAL A 130 -9.15 3.97 -28.06
CA VAL A 130 -9.06 4.28 -29.50
C VAL A 130 -10.43 4.19 -30.19
N ALA A 131 -10.50 4.62 -31.43
CA ALA A 131 -11.71 4.48 -32.23
C ALA A 131 -12.13 3.00 -32.39
N ASP A 132 -13.44 2.74 -32.46
CA ASP A 132 -14.03 1.40 -32.44
C ASP A 132 -13.53 0.50 -33.55
N ASP A 133 -13.42 1.04 -34.78
CA ASP A 133 -12.96 0.30 -35.95
C ASP A 133 -11.52 -0.22 -35.76
N LEU A 134 -10.66 0.62 -35.14
CA LEU A 134 -9.29 0.27 -34.91
C LEU A 134 -9.18 -0.79 -33.80
N ALA A 135 -9.89 -0.61 -32.70
CA ALA A 135 -9.96 -1.62 -31.63
C ALA A 135 -10.49 -2.98 -32.16
N ALA A 136 -11.48 -2.94 -33.08
CA ALA A 136 -12.04 -4.14 -33.68
C ALA A 136 -11.04 -4.91 -34.56
N SER A 137 -10.04 -4.23 -35.12
CA SER A 137 -9.02 -4.84 -35.98
C SER A 137 -7.95 -5.60 -35.20
N LEU A 138 -7.84 -5.38 -33.89
CA LEU A 138 -6.84 -5.98 -33.02
C LEU A 138 -7.28 -7.33 -32.45
N PRO A 139 -6.33 -8.22 -32.12
CA PRO A 139 -6.66 -9.48 -31.43
C PRO A 139 -7.22 -9.20 -30.04
N THR A 140 -8.32 -9.86 -29.72
CA THR A 140 -8.92 -9.79 -28.37
C THR A 140 -8.07 -10.59 -27.40
N TYR A 141 -7.63 -9.95 -26.34
CA TYR A 141 -6.90 -10.56 -25.25
C TYR A 141 -7.84 -11.04 -24.14
N GLN A 142 -8.77 -10.17 -23.73
CA GLN A 142 -9.70 -10.41 -22.64
C GLN A 142 -11.05 -9.77 -22.96
N GLN A 143 -12.11 -10.31 -22.38
CA GLN A 143 -13.42 -9.69 -22.39
C GLN A 143 -13.94 -9.59 -20.96
N VAL A 144 -14.31 -8.40 -20.53
CA VAL A 144 -14.85 -8.11 -19.21
C VAL A 144 -16.33 -7.78 -19.35
N ILE A 145 -17.15 -8.32 -18.48
CA ILE A 145 -18.59 -8.01 -18.41
C ILE A 145 -18.86 -7.44 -17.03
N ASP A 146 -19.03 -6.12 -16.99
CA ASP A 146 -19.39 -5.40 -15.76
C ASP A 146 -20.91 -5.43 -15.59
N VAL A 147 -21.36 -5.76 -14.39
CA VAL A 147 -22.78 -5.92 -14.08
C VAL A 147 -23.16 -5.11 -12.85
N MET A 148 -24.16 -4.24 -12.99
CA MET A 148 -24.81 -3.57 -11.86
C MET A 148 -26.02 -4.38 -11.40
N TYR A 149 -26.14 -4.59 -10.10
CA TYR A 149 -27.29 -5.28 -9.55
C TYR A 149 -28.54 -4.42 -9.59
N ALA A 150 -29.69 -5.04 -9.94
CA ALA A 150 -30.99 -4.38 -9.88
C ALA A 150 -31.63 -4.39 -8.48
N GLY A 151 -31.09 -5.18 -7.57
CA GLY A 151 -31.62 -5.44 -6.23
C GLY A 151 -30.51 -5.52 -5.19
N PRO A 152 -30.79 -6.12 -4.03
CA PRO A 152 -29.82 -6.26 -2.96
C PRO A 152 -28.54 -6.99 -3.41
N THR A 153 -27.39 -6.54 -2.91
CA THR A 153 -26.08 -7.12 -3.23
C THR A 153 -26.01 -8.62 -2.97
N GLU A 154 -26.60 -9.08 -1.87
CA GLU A 154 -26.61 -10.49 -1.48
C GLU A 154 -27.30 -11.40 -2.51
N GLU A 155 -28.42 -10.94 -3.10
CA GLU A 155 -29.11 -11.68 -4.15
C GLU A 155 -28.32 -11.69 -5.47
N GLY A 156 -27.67 -10.58 -5.78
CA GLY A 156 -26.79 -10.46 -6.94
C GLY A 156 -25.59 -11.37 -6.85
N ASP A 157 -24.92 -11.38 -5.71
CA ASP A 157 -23.76 -12.23 -5.44
C ASP A 157 -24.13 -13.72 -5.49
N ALA A 158 -25.27 -14.10 -4.92
CA ALA A 158 -25.75 -15.48 -4.99
C ALA A 158 -26.03 -15.93 -6.44
N ALA A 159 -26.57 -15.03 -7.26
CA ALA A 159 -26.83 -15.31 -8.67
C ALA A 159 -25.54 -15.44 -9.47
N LEU A 160 -24.53 -14.59 -9.24
CA LEU A 160 -23.22 -14.67 -9.91
C LEU A 160 -22.45 -15.93 -9.50
N LYS A 161 -22.47 -16.29 -8.22
CA LYS A 161 -21.85 -17.53 -7.75
C LYS A 161 -22.46 -18.77 -8.41
N GLY A 162 -23.80 -18.82 -8.56
CA GLY A 162 -24.45 -19.87 -9.31
C GLY A 162 -24.15 -19.85 -10.81
N LEU A 163 -23.77 -18.70 -11.38
CA LEU A 163 -23.29 -18.59 -12.76
C LEU A 163 -21.87 -19.14 -12.88
N GLU A 164 -20.99 -18.85 -11.96
CA GLU A 164 -19.62 -19.38 -11.91
C GLU A 164 -19.61 -20.91 -11.91
N GLU A 165 -20.41 -21.55 -11.05
CA GLU A 165 -20.56 -23.01 -11.02
C GLU A 165 -21.01 -23.58 -12.37
N ARG A 166 -22.00 -22.96 -13.01
CA ARG A 166 -22.50 -23.40 -14.33
C ARG A 166 -21.49 -23.17 -15.45
N LEU A 167 -20.72 -22.09 -15.40
CA LEU A 167 -19.65 -21.83 -16.36
C LEU A 167 -18.52 -22.84 -16.19
N SER A 168 -18.12 -23.13 -14.97
CA SER A 168 -17.12 -24.16 -14.66
C SER A 168 -17.50 -25.51 -15.25
N ASP A 169 -18.76 -25.93 -15.06
CA ASP A 169 -19.25 -27.18 -15.58
C ASP A 169 -19.32 -27.21 -17.13
N SER A 170 -19.64 -26.07 -17.74
CA SER A 170 -19.82 -25.99 -19.21
C SER A 170 -18.51 -25.81 -19.97
N LEU A 171 -17.54 -25.13 -19.39
CA LEU A 171 -16.26 -24.76 -20.02
C LEU A 171 -15.16 -25.81 -19.79
N GLY A 172 -15.29 -26.69 -18.80
CA GLY A 172 -14.29 -27.69 -18.45
C GLY A 172 -12.92 -27.07 -18.17
N GLU A 173 -11.89 -27.49 -18.88
CA GLU A 173 -10.52 -26.96 -18.70
C GLU A 173 -10.41 -25.45 -19.02
N ARG A 174 -11.32 -24.89 -19.83
CA ARG A 174 -11.36 -23.45 -20.11
C ARG A 174 -11.92 -22.63 -18.96
N SER A 175 -12.52 -23.25 -17.94
CA SER A 175 -12.98 -22.55 -16.75
C SER A 175 -11.85 -21.83 -16.02
N ALA A 176 -10.61 -22.35 -16.10
CA ALA A 176 -9.42 -21.70 -15.55
C ALA A 176 -9.08 -20.33 -16.19
N LEU A 177 -9.69 -20.01 -17.34
CA LEU A 177 -9.54 -18.71 -18.03
C LEU A 177 -10.69 -17.74 -17.75
N THR A 178 -11.60 -18.12 -16.86
CA THR A 178 -12.78 -17.31 -16.53
C THR A 178 -12.85 -17.09 -15.05
N THR A 179 -12.85 -15.83 -14.64
CA THR A 179 -13.06 -15.39 -13.25
C THR A 179 -14.42 -14.71 -13.13
N VAL A 180 -15.08 -14.89 -12.01
CA VAL A 180 -16.32 -14.22 -11.66
C VAL A 180 -16.13 -13.56 -10.31
N ASP A 181 -15.91 -12.24 -10.33
CA ASP A 181 -15.71 -11.46 -9.12
C ASP A 181 -16.99 -10.72 -8.74
N THR A 182 -17.36 -10.81 -7.47
CA THR A 182 -18.45 -10.04 -6.90
C THR A 182 -17.90 -8.95 -5.99
N VAL A 183 -18.65 -7.90 -5.74
CA VAL A 183 -18.25 -6.85 -4.80
C VAL A 183 -17.90 -7.45 -3.43
N THR A 184 -18.71 -8.42 -2.98
CA THR A 184 -18.49 -9.07 -1.68
C THR A 184 -17.27 -9.99 -1.69
N SER A 185 -16.97 -10.70 -2.80
CA SER A 185 -15.79 -11.56 -2.89
C SER A 185 -14.51 -10.70 -2.89
N VAL A 186 -14.45 -9.66 -3.70
CA VAL A 186 -13.30 -8.75 -3.76
C VAL A 186 -13.05 -8.05 -2.42
N LEU A 187 -14.11 -7.56 -1.78
CA LEU A 187 -14.01 -6.96 -0.44
C LEU A 187 -13.60 -8.00 0.62
N ALA A 188 -14.15 -9.22 0.56
CA ALA A 188 -13.83 -10.27 1.51
C ALA A 188 -12.37 -10.75 1.35
N ASP A 189 -11.91 -10.97 0.13
CA ASP A 189 -10.54 -11.40 -0.15
C ASP A 189 -9.53 -10.31 0.22
N GLY A 190 -9.79 -9.07 -0.16
CA GLY A 190 -8.97 -7.93 0.22
C GLY A 190 -8.92 -7.72 1.73
N THR A 191 -10.07 -7.72 2.41
CA THR A 191 -10.14 -7.51 3.86
C THR A 191 -9.62 -8.71 4.65
N THR A 192 -9.86 -9.95 4.21
CA THR A 192 -9.42 -11.15 4.91
C THR A 192 -7.91 -11.31 4.82
N THR A 193 -7.33 -11.23 3.64
CA THR A 193 -5.87 -11.40 3.43
C THR A 193 -5.11 -10.25 4.07
N THR A 194 -5.50 -9.01 3.81
CA THR A 194 -4.87 -7.82 4.42
C THR A 194 -5.08 -7.79 5.93
N GLY A 195 -6.26 -8.16 6.40
CA GLY A 195 -6.58 -8.27 7.83
C GLY A 195 -5.74 -9.32 8.54
N LEU A 196 -5.57 -10.51 7.96
CA LEU A 196 -4.72 -11.57 8.51
C LEU A 196 -3.25 -11.15 8.58
N ILE A 197 -2.71 -10.60 7.50
CA ILE A 197 -1.31 -10.14 7.46
C ILE A 197 -1.10 -9.02 8.48
N SER A 198 -2.01 -8.05 8.54
CA SER A 198 -1.95 -6.93 9.49
C SER A 198 -2.04 -7.43 10.94
N TYR A 199 -2.96 -8.34 11.22
CA TYR A 199 -3.10 -8.96 12.54
C TYR A 199 -1.82 -9.69 12.97
N MET A 200 -1.26 -10.52 12.09
CA MET A 200 -0.01 -11.24 12.35
C MET A 200 1.16 -10.28 12.60
N ALA A 201 1.29 -9.23 11.78
CA ALA A 201 2.34 -8.22 11.92
C ALA A 201 2.22 -7.45 13.26
N ILE A 202 1.01 -6.99 13.60
CA ILE A 202 0.73 -6.29 14.85
C ILE A 202 1.00 -7.22 16.05
N TYR A 203 0.52 -8.46 16.00
CA TYR A 203 0.70 -9.43 17.07
C TYR A 203 2.19 -9.71 17.33
N ILE A 204 2.96 -10.04 16.29
CA ILE A 204 4.40 -10.29 16.41
C ILE A 204 5.13 -9.05 16.90
N GLY A 205 4.81 -7.88 16.33
CA GLY A 205 5.41 -6.61 16.76
C GLY A 205 5.14 -6.32 18.24
N PHE A 206 3.91 -6.55 18.71
CA PHE A 206 3.53 -6.33 20.10
C PHE A 206 4.25 -7.27 21.06
N VAL A 207 4.35 -8.57 20.71
CA VAL A 207 5.10 -9.56 21.51
C VAL A 207 6.57 -9.18 21.60
N LEU A 208 7.19 -8.76 20.48
CA LEU A 208 8.58 -8.32 20.48
C LEU A 208 8.80 -7.08 21.35
N VAL A 209 7.92 -6.08 21.27
CA VAL A 209 7.99 -4.86 22.10
C VAL A 209 7.91 -5.23 23.57
N ILE A 210 6.94 -6.05 23.98
CA ILE A 210 6.81 -6.49 25.38
C ILE A 210 8.05 -7.22 25.83
N ALA A 211 8.60 -8.14 25.04
CA ALA A 211 9.81 -8.89 25.38
C ALA A 211 11.02 -7.96 25.53
N CYS A 212 11.25 -7.06 24.59
CA CYS A 212 12.36 -6.10 24.66
C CYS A 212 12.26 -5.19 25.88
N VAL A 213 11.06 -4.66 26.16
CA VAL A 213 10.86 -3.75 27.30
C VAL A 213 10.97 -4.50 28.63
N ALA A 214 10.51 -5.75 28.70
CA ALA A 214 10.70 -6.59 29.90
C ALA A 214 12.19 -6.84 30.18
N ILE A 215 12.98 -7.14 29.14
CA ILE A 215 14.44 -7.30 29.27
C ILE A 215 15.08 -6.01 29.77
N LEU A 216 14.74 -4.87 29.16
CA LEU A 216 15.24 -3.56 29.60
C LEU A 216 14.87 -3.28 31.09
N ALA A 217 13.64 -3.59 31.48
CA ALA A 217 13.18 -3.40 32.85
C ALA A 217 13.99 -4.25 33.84
N ILE A 218 14.20 -5.54 33.54
CA ILE A 218 15.00 -6.44 34.37
C ILE A 218 16.44 -5.93 34.49
N GLN A 219 17.06 -5.53 33.38
CA GLN A 219 18.40 -4.95 33.37
C GLN A 219 18.50 -3.70 34.26
N GLN A 220 17.52 -2.79 34.15
CA GLN A 220 17.51 -1.57 34.96
C GLN A 220 17.27 -1.83 36.45
N LEU A 221 16.43 -2.81 36.79
CA LEU A 221 16.25 -3.22 38.18
C LEU A 221 17.52 -3.85 38.75
N SER A 222 18.19 -4.72 37.98
CA SER A 222 19.49 -5.29 38.40
C SER A 222 20.51 -4.18 38.61
N ASN A 223 20.66 -3.26 37.64
CA ASN A 223 21.56 -2.11 37.77
C ASN A 223 21.24 -1.23 39.00
N ALA A 224 19.95 -1.00 39.29
CA ALA A 224 19.51 -0.22 40.42
C ALA A 224 19.85 -0.95 41.75
N SER A 225 19.71 -2.29 41.79
CA SER A 225 20.06 -3.11 42.91
C SER A 225 21.58 -3.10 43.19
N ASP A 226 22.37 -3.29 42.13
CA ASP A 226 23.83 -3.31 42.21
C ASP A 226 24.39 -1.94 42.62
N SER A 227 23.79 -0.87 42.17
CA SER A 227 24.15 0.51 42.48
C SER A 227 23.59 0.99 43.81
N ALA A 228 22.74 0.23 44.49
CA ALA A 228 22.09 0.63 45.76
C ALA A 228 23.10 0.95 46.86
N GLY A 229 24.21 0.17 46.95
CA GLY A 229 25.30 0.43 47.84
C GLY A 229 25.99 1.78 47.59
N SER A 230 26.26 2.12 46.34
CA SER A 230 26.86 3.41 45.94
C SER A 230 25.96 4.58 46.28
N TYR A 231 24.66 4.47 46.05
CA TYR A 231 23.67 5.48 46.44
C TYR A 231 23.55 5.65 47.94
N ARG A 232 23.74 4.56 48.71
CA ARG A 232 23.83 4.60 50.17
C ARG A 232 25.04 5.39 50.61
N THR A 233 26.23 5.11 50.10
CA THR A 233 27.46 5.83 50.41
C THR A 233 27.36 7.32 50.10
N LEU A 234 26.76 7.67 48.94
CA LEU A 234 26.48 9.08 48.57
C LEU A 234 25.55 9.77 49.57
N SER A 235 24.57 9.07 50.11
CA SER A 235 23.69 9.59 51.17
C SER A 235 24.44 9.80 52.48
N GLU A 236 25.36 8.88 52.85
CA GLU A 236 26.23 8.98 54.03
C GLU A 236 27.21 10.15 53.94
N LEU A 237 27.67 10.47 52.73
CA LEU A 237 28.50 11.64 52.43
C LEU A 237 27.71 12.97 52.38
N GLY A 238 26.41 12.97 52.69
CA GLY A 238 25.57 14.16 52.72
C GLY A 238 24.97 14.60 51.39
N CYS A 239 25.03 13.77 50.34
CA CYS A 239 24.41 14.08 49.07
C CYS A 239 22.90 14.20 49.22
N SER A 240 22.30 15.23 48.57
CA SER A 240 20.85 15.45 48.63
C SER A 240 20.08 14.36 47.91
N GLU A 241 18.93 13.96 48.46
CA GLU A 241 18.03 12.99 47.80
C GLU A 241 17.64 13.41 46.38
N ARG A 242 17.52 14.72 46.12
CA ARG A 242 17.20 15.25 44.82
C ARG A 242 18.25 14.90 43.76
N LEU A 243 19.52 14.93 44.11
CA LEU A 243 20.62 14.56 43.21
C LEU A 243 20.66 13.04 43.00
N ILE A 244 20.50 12.24 44.07
CA ILE A 244 20.47 10.77 43.98
C ILE A 244 19.35 10.31 43.06
N PHE A 245 18.12 10.75 43.29
CA PHE A 245 16.98 10.34 42.46
C PHE A 245 16.97 11.01 41.07
N GLY A 246 17.61 12.18 40.92
CA GLY A 246 17.87 12.80 39.63
C GLY A 246 18.79 11.96 38.75
N SER A 247 19.89 11.45 39.33
CA SER A 247 20.81 10.54 38.66
C SER A 247 20.14 9.24 38.25
N LEU A 248 19.37 8.61 39.16
CA LEU A 248 18.63 7.39 38.88
C LEU A 248 17.63 7.60 37.71
N ARG A 249 16.91 8.72 37.75
CA ARG A 249 15.96 9.05 36.67
C ARG A 249 16.66 9.21 35.33
N ALA A 250 17.80 9.92 35.29
CA ALA A 250 18.58 10.10 34.07
C ALA A 250 19.10 8.76 33.53
N GLN A 251 19.62 7.89 34.44
CA GLN A 251 20.12 6.57 34.06
C GLN A 251 19.01 5.71 33.40
N VAL A 252 17.84 5.62 34.05
CA VAL A 252 16.72 4.87 33.49
C VAL A 252 16.23 5.49 32.17
N ALA A 253 16.11 6.81 32.13
CA ALA A 253 15.67 7.50 30.92
C ALA A 253 16.62 7.26 29.72
N ILE A 254 17.95 7.34 29.94
CA ILE A 254 18.94 7.11 28.87
C ILE A 254 18.86 5.65 28.37
N ALA A 255 18.74 4.69 29.30
CA ALA A 255 18.67 3.28 28.97
C ALA A 255 17.45 2.93 28.10
N PHE A 256 16.35 3.63 28.28
CA PHE A 256 15.16 3.48 27.44
C PHE A 256 15.21 4.35 26.18
N ALA A 257 15.70 5.59 26.28
CA ALA A 257 15.72 6.52 25.14
C ALA A 257 16.68 6.09 24.03
N LEU A 258 17.82 5.49 24.36
CA LEU A 258 18.83 5.11 23.37
C LEU A 258 18.32 4.04 22.37
N PRO A 259 17.80 2.87 22.84
CA PRO A 259 17.22 1.89 21.91
C PRO A 259 16.01 2.44 21.14
N LEU A 260 15.20 3.26 21.79
CA LEU A 260 14.05 3.90 21.15
C LEU A 260 14.49 4.83 20.02
N ALA A 261 15.51 5.66 20.22
CA ALA A 261 16.02 6.58 19.20
C ALA A 261 16.55 5.81 17.97
N VAL A 262 17.30 4.73 18.19
CA VAL A 262 17.81 3.87 17.11
C VAL A 262 16.65 3.18 16.38
N GLY A 263 15.68 2.65 17.11
CA GLY A 263 14.49 2.01 16.54
C GLY A 263 13.65 2.98 15.71
N LEU A 264 13.43 4.21 16.20
CA LEU A 264 12.70 5.24 15.44
C LEU A 264 13.45 5.64 14.17
N ALA A 265 14.78 5.84 14.23
CA ALA A 265 15.57 6.17 13.06
C ALA A 265 15.48 5.05 11.99
N HIS A 266 15.57 3.79 12.42
CA HIS A 266 15.41 2.64 11.51
C HIS A 266 13.99 2.56 10.95
N SER A 267 12.96 2.80 11.77
CA SER A 267 11.57 2.79 11.33
C SER A 267 11.29 3.87 10.29
N LEU A 268 11.86 5.07 10.43
CA LEU A 268 11.71 6.14 9.44
C LEU A 268 12.29 5.73 8.08
N CYS A 269 13.45 5.07 8.06
CA CYS A 269 14.01 4.53 6.82
C CYS A 269 13.12 3.43 6.22
N ALA A 270 12.60 2.53 7.04
CA ALA A 270 11.72 1.45 6.60
C ALA A 270 10.40 2.00 6.02
N ILE A 271 9.82 3.02 6.66
CA ILE A 271 8.58 3.68 6.19
C ILE A 271 8.81 4.36 4.84
N SER A 272 9.94 5.02 4.62
CA SER A 272 10.22 5.66 3.33
C SER A 272 10.29 4.64 2.18
N VAL A 273 10.92 3.48 2.41
CA VAL A 273 10.98 2.39 1.43
C VAL A 273 9.61 1.75 1.22
N LEU A 274 8.85 1.56 2.30
CA LEU A 274 7.50 0.99 2.23
C LEU A 274 6.55 1.92 1.48
N ASN A 275 6.63 3.22 1.73
CA ASN A 275 5.83 4.22 0.99
C ASN A 275 6.13 4.20 -0.51
N GLU A 276 7.40 4.10 -0.89
CA GLU A 276 7.81 3.96 -2.30
C GLU A 276 7.21 2.69 -2.93
N LEU A 277 7.18 1.58 -2.17
CA LEU A 277 6.59 0.33 -2.64
C LEU A 277 5.06 0.41 -2.75
N VAL A 278 4.39 0.99 -1.74
CA VAL A 278 2.91 1.08 -1.68
C VAL A 278 2.38 2.06 -2.73
N SER A 279 3.08 3.18 -2.96
CA SER A 279 2.72 4.14 -4.02
C SER A 279 2.88 3.54 -5.42
N ALA A 280 3.80 2.59 -5.61
CA ALA A 280 3.93 1.85 -6.86
C ALA A 280 2.68 1.03 -7.21
N PHE A 281 1.84 0.72 -6.23
CA PHE A 281 0.56 0.01 -6.40
C PHE A 281 -0.67 0.95 -6.34
N GLY A 282 -0.48 2.27 -6.42
CA GLY A 282 -1.59 3.24 -6.45
C GLY A 282 -2.27 3.51 -5.10
N TYR A 283 -1.67 3.08 -3.98
CA TYR A 283 -2.19 3.37 -2.65
C TYR A 283 -1.47 4.58 -2.05
N SER A 284 -2.18 5.69 -1.86
CA SER A 284 -1.59 6.96 -1.38
C SER A 284 -1.54 7.15 0.15
N ASP A 285 -2.26 6.36 0.95
CA ASP A 285 -2.51 6.66 2.38
C ASP A 285 -2.11 5.57 3.37
N ALA A 286 -0.84 5.12 3.30
CA ALA A 286 -0.30 4.21 4.34
C ALA A 286 -0.15 4.89 5.71
N LEU A 287 -0.19 6.22 5.80
CA LEU A 287 0.08 6.97 7.03
C LEU A 287 -1.10 6.98 8.02
N ASP A 288 -2.34 6.93 7.56
CA ASP A 288 -3.51 7.04 8.44
C ASP A 288 -3.67 5.84 9.39
N GLY A 289 -3.30 4.64 8.94
CA GLY A 289 -3.30 3.45 9.80
C GLY A 289 -2.18 3.41 10.84
N MET A 290 -1.10 4.18 10.65
CA MET A 290 0.08 4.14 11.53
C MET A 290 -0.14 4.89 12.85
N THR A 291 -1.05 5.84 12.91
CA THR A 291 -1.30 6.67 14.11
C THR A 291 -1.77 5.85 15.30
N LEU A 292 -2.68 4.90 15.09
CA LEU A 292 -3.15 4.01 16.14
C LEU A 292 -2.02 3.13 16.70
N GLY A 293 -1.20 2.57 15.82
CA GLY A 293 -0.04 1.76 16.20
C GLY A 293 0.98 2.55 17.03
N LEU A 294 1.25 3.79 16.62
CA LEU A 294 2.17 4.68 17.35
C LEU A 294 1.64 5.02 18.75
N VAL A 295 0.34 5.30 18.88
CA VAL A 295 -0.29 5.58 20.18
C VAL A 295 -0.21 4.36 21.10
N LEU A 296 -0.55 3.17 20.62
CA LEU A 296 -0.45 1.93 21.40
C LEU A 296 0.99 1.64 21.80
N PHE A 297 1.94 1.81 20.90
CA PHE A 297 3.37 1.66 21.20
C PHE A 297 3.82 2.64 22.29
N ALA A 298 3.45 3.92 22.18
CA ALA A 298 3.81 4.94 23.16
C ALA A 298 3.22 4.65 24.54
N LEU A 299 1.98 4.15 24.61
CA LEU A 299 1.33 3.76 25.85
C LEU A 299 2.05 2.57 26.53
N VAL A 300 2.38 1.53 25.78
CA VAL A 300 3.07 0.36 26.30
C VAL A 300 4.49 0.72 26.75
N TYR A 301 5.26 1.33 25.86
CA TYR A 301 6.64 1.70 26.12
C TYR A 301 6.76 2.69 27.29
N GLY A 302 5.94 3.74 27.30
CA GLY A 302 5.89 4.74 28.38
C GLY A 302 5.40 4.16 29.71
N GLY A 303 4.41 3.26 29.65
CA GLY A 303 3.92 2.55 30.83
C GLY A 303 5.02 1.71 31.51
N TYR A 304 5.79 0.95 30.72
CA TYR A 304 6.92 0.18 31.24
C TYR A 304 8.05 1.06 31.76
N LEU A 305 8.38 2.15 31.08
CA LEU A 305 9.36 3.12 31.56
C LEU A 305 8.95 3.66 32.94
N ALA A 306 7.69 4.07 33.09
CA ALA A 306 7.18 4.58 34.36
C ALA A 306 7.19 3.52 35.47
N LEU A 307 6.82 2.27 35.15
CA LEU A 307 6.84 1.15 36.08
C LEU A 307 8.28 0.83 36.53
N THR A 308 9.20 0.71 35.56
CA THR A 308 10.62 0.43 35.84
C THR A 308 11.23 1.50 36.72
N TYR A 309 10.97 2.78 36.43
CA TYR A 309 11.44 3.88 37.25
C TYR A 309 10.88 3.81 38.68
N ARG A 310 9.58 3.53 38.86
CA ARG A 310 8.94 3.39 40.17
C ARG A 310 9.57 2.26 40.97
N MET A 311 9.84 1.12 40.36
CA MET A 311 10.48 -0.03 41.03
C MET A 311 11.93 0.26 41.39
N ALA A 312 12.74 0.79 40.48
CA ALA A 312 14.12 1.19 40.72
C ALA A 312 14.20 2.27 41.81
N HIS A 313 13.32 3.25 41.81
CA HIS A 313 13.18 4.28 42.82
C HIS A 313 12.88 3.64 44.23
N GLY A 314 12.00 2.64 44.26
CA GLY A 314 11.71 1.88 45.51
C GLY A 314 12.95 1.19 46.09
N ILE A 315 13.74 0.52 45.24
CA ILE A 315 14.98 -0.17 45.64
C ILE A 315 15.97 0.83 46.25
N VAL A 316 16.29 1.90 45.53
CA VAL A 316 17.25 2.92 45.98
C VAL A 316 16.75 3.63 47.24
N ARG A 317 15.45 3.95 47.30
CA ARG A 317 14.84 4.60 48.48
C ARG A 317 14.95 3.73 49.74
N SER A 318 14.76 2.42 49.63
CA SER A 318 14.93 1.51 50.78
C SER A 318 16.36 1.50 51.27
N ALA A 319 17.36 1.45 50.37
CA ALA A 319 18.77 1.47 50.71
C ALA A 319 19.19 2.78 51.42
N VAL A 320 18.74 3.94 50.92
CA VAL A 320 19.05 5.25 51.51
C VAL A 320 18.38 5.45 52.87
N ARG A 321 17.15 4.96 53.08
CA ARG A 321 16.42 5.11 54.36
C ARG A 321 16.94 4.23 55.47
N THR A 322 17.47 3.05 55.18
CA THR A 322 18.02 2.16 56.17
C THR A 322 19.21 2.81 56.89
N THR A 323 19.97 3.60 56.20
CA THR A 323 21.13 4.36 56.75
C THR A 323 20.69 5.46 57.70
N ARG A 324 19.66 6.25 57.39
CA ARG A 324 19.18 7.35 58.23
C ARG A 324 18.55 6.91 59.57
N ARG A 325 18.17 5.63 59.68
CA ARG A 325 17.67 5.06 60.96
C ARG A 325 18.76 4.47 61.82
N ALA A 326 19.96 4.29 61.26
CA ALA A 326 21.13 3.74 61.97
C ALA A 326 22.11 4.81 62.49
N LEU A 327 21.90 6.07 62.09
CA LEU A 327 22.55 7.27 62.64
C LEU A 327 21.59 8.00 63.56
#